data_9f11c444bbe7b745e17c3925486c9e77
#
_entry.id   9f11c444bbe7b745e17c3925486c9e77
#
_cell.length_a   1.000
_cell.length_b   1.000
_cell.length_c   1.000
_cell.angle_alpha   90.00
_cell.angle_beta   90.00
_cell.angle_gamma   90.00
#
_symmetry.space_group_name_H-M   'P 1'
#
loop_
_entity.id
_entity.type
_entity.pdbx_description
1 polymer ?
#
loop_
_entity_poly.entity_id
_entity_poly.type
_entity_poly.pdbx_seq_one_letter_code
_entity_poly.pdbx_strand_id
1 'polypeptide(L)'
;LARQNASLENLEGIADGFGRITNGLNDQDELAEICQQMEEIAEATSDQLRVDTDRSNPYRPWRVLNLNAGIAATRSLDPKLMEQTFDNLTRRLPDDMPGFFADGRRQMLLQDVPDDVRAVVERFADRWPAPPAH
;
A
#
# COMPACT_ATOMS: atom_id res chain seq x y z
N LEU A 1 20.30 5.75 -4.35
CA LEU A 1 19.10 4.94 -4.38
C LEU A 1 18.09 5.45 -3.37
N ALA A 2 16.80 5.34 -3.73
CA ALA A 2 15.72 5.88 -2.89
C ALA A 2 15.78 5.31 -1.47
N ARG A 3 16.02 4.01 -1.34
CA ARG A 3 16.03 3.38 -0.02
C ARG A 3 17.18 3.89 0.86
N GLN A 4 18.35 4.13 0.28
CA GLN A 4 19.49 4.62 1.03
C GLN A 4 19.29 6.07 1.49
N ASN A 5 18.48 6.82 0.76
CA ASN A 5 18.22 8.22 1.08
C ASN A 5 16.96 8.42 1.91
N ALA A 6 16.21 7.36 2.16
CA ALA A 6 14.96 7.47 2.91
C ALA A 6 15.24 7.82 4.36
N SER A 7 14.52 8.79 4.88
CA SER A 7 14.56 9.16 6.28
C SER A 7 13.18 9.60 6.72
N LEU A 8 12.95 9.58 8.03
CA LEU A 8 11.67 10.02 8.55
C LEU A 8 11.41 11.49 8.28
N GLU A 9 12.47 12.30 8.22
CA GLU A 9 12.32 13.72 7.97
C GLU A 9 11.76 14.01 6.59
N ASN A 10 12.11 13.19 5.60
CA ASN A 10 11.70 13.39 4.21
C ASN A 10 10.49 12.55 3.82
N LEU A 11 10.00 11.70 4.72
CA LEU A 11 9.04 10.67 4.36
C LEU A 11 7.72 11.25 3.86
N GLU A 12 7.26 12.37 4.42
CA GLU A 12 6.00 12.97 4.00
C GLU A 12 6.07 13.43 2.54
N GLY A 13 7.14 14.10 2.15
CA GLY A 13 7.34 14.52 0.77
C GLY A 13 7.46 13.33 -0.18
N ILE A 14 8.16 12.28 0.26
CA ILE A 14 8.31 11.06 -0.53
C ILE A 14 6.94 10.39 -0.73
N ALA A 15 6.16 10.25 0.33
CA ALA A 15 4.84 9.63 0.24
C ALA A 15 3.91 10.42 -0.68
N ASP A 16 3.89 11.74 -0.54
CA ASP A 16 3.07 12.58 -1.39
C ASP A 16 3.48 12.49 -2.86
N GLY A 17 4.80 12.48 -3.11
CA GLY A 17 5.32 12.36 -4.47
C GLY A 17 4.93 11.05 -5.12
N PHE A 18 5.08 9.93 -4.40
CA PHE A 18 4.68 8.63 -4.93
C PHE A 18 3.17 8.55 -5.13
N GLY A 19 2.37 9.16 -4.25
CA GLY A 19 0.93 9.19 -4.42
C GLY A 19 0.52 9.89 -5.70
N ARG A 20 1.13 11.06 -5.99
CA ARG A 20 0.84 11.80 -7.21
C ARG A 20 1.25 11.01 -8.45
N ILE A 21 2.43 10.39 -8.42
CA ILE A 21 2.91 9.58 -9.55
C ILE A 21 1.97 8.40 -9.78
N THR A 22 1.61 7.68 -8.72
CA THR A 22 0.73 6.54 -8.81
C THR A 22 -0.61 6.91 -9.43
N ASN A 23 -1.19 8.03 -9.01
CA ASN A 23 -2.48 8.46 -9.52
C ASN A 23 -2.43 8.84 -10.99
N GLY A 24 -1.27 9.28 -11.49
CA GLY A 24 -1.11 9.68 -12.87
C GLY A 24 -0.72 8.56 -13.82
N LEU A 25 -0.35 7.38 -13.28
CA LEU A 25 0.12 6.27 -14.12
C LEU A 25 -1.02 5.34 -14.50
N ASN A 26 -0.97 4.86 -15.74
CA ASN A 26 -1.89 3.84 -16.23
C ASN A 26 -1.17 2.59 -16.72
N ASP A 27 0.16 2.64 -16.85
CA ASP A 27 0.97 1.51 -17.31
C ASP A 27 1.18 0.54 -16.14
N GLN A 28 0.83 -0.74 -16.36
CA GLN A 28 0.88 -1.75 -15.32
C GLN A 28 2.30 -2.04 -14.84
N ASP A 29 3.26 -2.06 -15.76
CA ASP A 29 4.65 -2.32 -15.41
C ASP A 29 5.23 -1.18 -14.58
N GLU A 30 4.89 0.04 -14.94
CA GLU A 30 5.34 1.21 -14.18
C GLU A 30 4.71 1.23 -12.79
N LEU A 31 3.44 0.85 -12.68
CA LEU A 31 2.77 0.77 -11.38
C LEU A 31 3.41 -0.30 -10.50
N ALA A 32 3.80 -1.44 -11.08
CA ALA A 32 4.47 -2.49 -10.35
C ALA A 32 5.83 -2.00 -9.84
N GLU A 33 6.58 -1.28 -10.66
CA GLU A 33 7.88 -0.75 -10.29
C GLU A 33 7.76 0.28 -9.17
N ILE A 34 6.79 1.18 -9.27
CA ILE A 34 6.54 2.20 -8.24
C ILE A 34 6.15 1.52 -6.92
N CYS A 35 5.31 0.49 -7.00
CA CYS A 35 4.93 -0.27 -5.81
C CYS A 35 6.17 -0.83 -5.11
N GLN A 36 7.09 -1.45 -5.87
CA GLN A 36 8.29 -2.02 -5.29
C GLN A 36 9.17 -0.95 -4.65
N GLN A 37 9.30 0.21 -5.26
CA GLN A 37 10.05 1.32 -4.69
C GLN A 37 9.45 1.79 -3.37
N MET A 38 8.13 1.93 -3.33
CA MET A 38 7.45 2.34 -2.09
C MET A 38 7.63 1.29 -1.00
N GLU A 39 7.59 0.00 -1.35
CA GLU A 39 7.81 -1.07 -0.39
C GLU A 39 9.22 -1.02 0.19
N GLU A 40 10.22 -0.75 -0.64
CA GLU A 40 11.60 -0.62 -0.16
C GLU A 40 11.75 0.52 0.83
N ILE A 41 11.14 1.66 0.53
CA ILE A 41 11.19 2.82 1.42
C ILE A 41 10.46 2.53 2.72
N ALA A 42 9.29 1.92 2.64
CA ALA A 42 8.50 1.58 3.83
C ALA A 42 9.28 0.62 4.73
N GLU A 43 9.96 -0.37 4.15
CA GLU A 43 10.75 -1.30 4.93
C GLU A 43 11.96 -0.61 5.55
N ALA A 44 12.64 0.25 4.79
CA ALA A 44 13.81 0.97 5.27
C ALA A 44 13.48 1.89 6.44
N THR A 45 12.28 2.46 6.46
CA THR A 45 11.90 3.41 7.50
C THR A 45 11.14 2.79 8.66
N SER A 46 10.65 1.55 8.53
CA SER A 46 9.85 0.95 9.60
C SER A 46 10.64 0.72 10.87
N ASP A 47 11.92 0.37 10.77
CA ASP A 47 12.77 0.22 11.95
C ASP A 47 12.98 1.54 12.68
N GLN A 48 13.10 2.64 11.93
CA GLN A 48 13.23 3.95 12.53
C GLN A 48 11.99 4.32 13.32
N LEU A 49 10.81 3.96 12.81
CA LEU A 49 9.55 4.20 13.53
C LEU A 49 9.49 3.43 14.83
N ARG A 50 10.01 2.21 14.85
CA ARG A 50 9.96 1.41 16.06
C ARG A 50 10.77 2.00 17.20
N VAL A 51 11.90 2.62 16.88
CA VAL A 51 12.76 3.18 17.92
C VAL A 51 12.46 4.64 18.22
N ASP A 52 11.74 5.31 17.34
CA ASP A 52 11.40 6.71 17.53
C ASP A 52 10.12 6.82 18.32
N THR A 53 10.25 7.27 19.58
CA THR A 53 9.09 7.41 20.47
C THR A 53 8.41 8.75 20.34
N ASP A 54 8.99 9.69 19.62
CA ASP A 54 8.36 10.98 19.37
C ASP A 54 7.48 10.85 18.14
N ARG A 55 6.28 10.41 18.43
CA ARG A 55 5.46 10.01 17.41
C ARG A 55 4.54 10.91 16.82
N SER A 56 4.76 12.03 16.71
CA SER A 56 3.80 12.95 16.14
C SER A 56 3.83 12.94 14.62
N ASN A 57 4.97 12.69 13.98
CA ASN A 57 5.10 13.00 12.57
C ASN A 57 5.38 11.87 11.61
N PRO A 58 6.30 10.94 11.89
CA PRO A 58 6.67 9.99 10.82
C PRO A 58 5.65 8.90 10.56
N TYR A 59 4.77 8.59 11.52
CA TYR A 59 3.81 7.50 11.33
C TYR A 59 2.81 7.81 10.22
N ARG A 60 2.30 9.02 10.16
CA ARG A 60 1.27 9.36 9.18
C ARG A 60 1.78 9.26 7.74
N PRO A 61 2.90 9.88 7.36
CA PRO A 61 3.40 9.70 6.00
C PRO A 61 3.83 8.27 5.70
N TRP A 62 4.32 7.53 6.71
CA TRP A 62 4.65 6.12 6.54
C TRP A 62 3.40 5.31 6.23
N ARG A 63 2.30 5.60 6.93
CA ARG A 63 1.01 4.96 6.68
C ARG A 63 0.52 5.26 5.26
N VAL A 64 0.59 6.53 4.85
CA VAL A 64 0.18 6.93 3.51
C VAL A 64 1.01 6.23 2.44
N LEU A 65 2.33 6.15 2.65
CA LEU A 65 3.22 5.47 1.72
C LEU A 65 2.83 4.00 1.55
N ASN A 66 2.58 3.32 2.66
CA ASN A 66 2.20 1.91 2.62
C ASN A 66 0.87 1.69 1.90
N LEU A 67 -0.12 2.52 2.18
CA LEU A 67 -1.43 2.39 1.52
C LEU A 67 -1.32 2.67 0.03
N ASN A 68 -0.50 3.64 -0.36
CA ASN A 68 -0.26 3.92 -1.77
C ASN A 68 0.44 2.76 -2.46
N ALA A 69 1.34 2.06 -1.77
CA ALA A 69 1.96 0.85 -2.32
C ALA A 69 0.90 -0.22 -2.60
N GLY A 70 -0.06 -0.38 -1.69
CA GLY A 70 -1.17 -1.32 -1.91
C GLY A 70 -2.02 -0.95 -3.10
N ILE A 71 -2.30 0.34 -3.27
CA ILE A 71 -3.07 0.82 -4.42
C ILE A 71 -2.29 0.56 -5.72
N ALA A 72 -1.00 0.87 -5.75
CA ALA A 72 -0.17 0.65 -6.94
C ALA A 72 -0.11 -0.83 -7.30
N ALA A 73 0.03 -1.71 -6.30
CA ALA A 73 0.03 -3.15 -6.52
C ALA A 73 -1.27 -3.60 -7.17
N THR A 74 -2.40 -3.12 -6.66
CA THR A 74 -3.72 -3.49 -7.18
C THR A 74 -3.86 -3.02 -8.63
N ARG A 75 -3.45 -1.79 -8.92
CA ARG A 75 -3.56 -1.23 -10.26
C ARG A 75 -2.58 -1.86 -11.25
N SER A 76 -1.50 -2.49 -10.75
CA SER A 76 -0.57 -3.20 -11.62
C SER A 76 -1.17 -4.47 -12.22
N LEU A 77 -2.25 -4.98 -11.64
CA LEU A 77 -2.94 -6.20 -12.05
C LEU A 77 -2.01 -7.42 -12.04
N ASP A 78 -1.04 -7.43 -11.14
CA ASP A 78 -0.09 -8.53 -10.95
C ASP A 78 -0.44 -9.24 -9.65
N PRO A 79 -1.07 -10.44 -9.72
CA PRO A 79 -1.52 -11.10 -8.50
C PRO A 79 -0.41 -11.44 -7.52
N LYS A 80 0.76 -11.79 -8.02
CA LYS A 80 1.89 -12.14 -7.17
C LYS A 80 2.39 -10.93 -6.40
N LEU A 81 2.54 -9.80 -7.07
CA LEU A 81 2.95 -8.56 -6.42
C LEU A 81 1.90 -8.12 -5.41
N MET A 82 0.61 -8.25 -5.76
CA MET A 82 -0.49 -7.91 -4.85
C MET A 82 -0.41 -8.74 -3.58
N GLU A 83 -0.18 -10.04 -3.69
CA GLU A 83 -0.07 -10.90 -2.52
C GLU A 83 1.08 -10.48 -1.61
N GLN A 84 2.24 -10.22 -2.18
CA GLN A 84 3.40 -9.79 -1.42
C GLN A 84 3.15 -8.45 -0.71
N THR A 85 2.61 -7.50 -1.44
CA THR A 85 2.35 -6.15 -0.90
C THR A 85 1.28 -6.20 0.17
N PHE A 86 0.21 -6.95 -0.06
CA PHE A 86 -0.87 -7.08 0.91
C PHE A 86 -0.40 -7.79 2.18
N ASP A 87 0.46 -8.80 2.07
CA ASP A 87 1.04 -9.44 3.25
C ASP A 87 1.84 -8.44 4.07
N ASN A 88 2.62 -7.60 3.42
CA ASN A 88 3.36 -6.55 4.12
C ASN A 88 2.43 -5.56 4.80
N LEU A 89 1.35 -5.17 4.12
CA LEU A 89 0.36 -4.26 4.69
C LEU A 89 -0.29 -4.84 5.94
N THR A 90 -0.62 -6.13 5.92
CA THR A 90 -1.27 -6.75 7.08
C THR A 90 -0.35 -6.78 8.30
N ARG A 91 0.96 -6.86 8.08
CA ARG A 91 1.93 -6.77 9.16
C ARG A 91 2.12 -5.36 9.68
N ARG A 92 2.12 -4.40 8.76
CA ARG A 92 2.47 -3.01 9.09
C ARG A 92 1.28 -2.20 9.58
N LEU A 93 0.10 -2.41 8.99
CA LEU A 93 -1.08 -1.59 9.24
C LEU A 93 -2.33 -2.44 9.43
N PRO A 94 -2.34 -3.34 10.42
CA PRO A 94 -3.49 -4.23 10.58
C PRO A 94 -4.81 -3.50 10.80
N ASP A 95 -4.77 -2.35 11.48
CA ASP A 95 -6.00 -1.61 11.78
C ASP A 95 -6.63 -0.98 10.54
N ASP A 96 -5.83 -0.77 9.50
CA ASP A 96 -6.33 -0.18 8.26
C ASP A 96 -6.88 -1.21 7.28
N MET A 97 -6.60 -2.50 7.53
CA MET A 97 -6.87 -3.52 6.53
C MET A 97 -8.35 -3.75 6.25
N PRO A 98 -9.25 -3.75 7.25
CA PRO A 98 -10.67 -3.94 6.92
C PRO A 98 -11.18 -2.89 5.94
N GLY A 99 -10.85 -1.61 6.16
CA GLY A 99 -11.26 -0.53 5.26
C GLY A 99 -10.59 -0.63 3.90
N PHE A 100 -9.29 -0.92 3.89
CA PHE A 100 -8.53 -1.00 2.65
C PHE A 100 -9.08 -2.09 1.73
N PHE A 101 -9.31 -3.28 2.26
CA PHE A 101 -9.81 -4.40 1.43
C PHE A 101 -11.28 -4.24 1.07
N ALA A 102 -12.09 -3.58 1.92
CA ALA A 102 -13.47 -3.27 1.56
C ALA A 102 -13.52 -2.30 0.37
N ASP A 103 -12.66 -1.28 0.39
CA ASP A 103 -12.56 -0.35 -0.73
C ASP A 103 -12.07 -1.06 -2.00
N GLY A 104 -11.09 -1.94 -1.86
CA GLY A 104 -10.58 -2.71 -2.98
C GLY A 104 -11.66 -3.58 -3.62
N ARG A 105 -12.46 -4.25 -2.79
CA ARG A 105 -13.57 -5.08 -3.27
C ARG A 105 -14.58 -4.24 -4.05
N ARG A 106 -14.90 -3.05 -3.54
CA ARG A 106 -15.83 -2.15 -4.25
C ARG A 106 -15.27 -1.75 -5.61
N GLN A 107 -13.98 -1.43 -5.67
CA GLN A 107 -13.36 -1.06 -6.95
C GLN A 107 -13.39 -2.22 -7.95
N MET A 108 -13.22 -3.45 -7.47
CA MET A 108 -13.27 -4.62 -8.33
C MET A 108 -14.67 -4.83 -8.93
N LEU A 109 -15.72 -4.39 -8.24
CA LEU A 109 -17.08 -4.48 -8.77
C LEU A 109 -17.34 -3.45 -9.87
N LEU A 110 -16.61 -2.33 -9.84
CA LEU A 110 -16.81 -1.24 -10.79
C LEU A 110 -15.93 -1.36 -12.02
N GLN A 111 -14.94 -2.25 -12.00
CA GLN A 111 -13.97 -2.37 -13.06
C GLN A 111 -13.92 -3.80 -13.58
N ASP A 112 -13.59 -3.93 -14.86
CA ASP A 112 -13.40 -5.23 -15.48
C ASP A 112 -11.93 -5.61 -15.26
N VAL A 113 -11.68 -6.52 -14.34
CA VAL A 113 -10.32 -6.97 -13.99
C VAL A 113 -10.22 -8.47 -14.19
N PRO A 114 -9.00 -9.00 -14.42
CA PRO A 114 -8.81 -10.45 -14.53
C PRO A 114 -9.27 -11.19 -13.28
N ASP A 115 -9.72 -12.43 -13.47
CA ASP A 115 -10.27 -13.22 -12.36
C ASP A 115 -9.23 -13.50 -11.28
N ASP A 116 -7.97 -13.71 -11.66
CA ASP A 116 -6.91 -13.98 -10.69
C ASP A 116 -6.61 -12.76 -9.83
N VAL A 117 -6.71 -11.56 -10.39
CA VAL A 117 -6.56 -10.32 -9.65
C VAL A 117 -7.72 -10.16 -8.66
N ARG A 118 -8.94 -10.37 -9.14
CA ARG A 118 -10.13 -10.29 -8.28
C ARG A 118 -10.04 -11.29 -7.14
N ALA A 119 -9.54 -12.49 -7.40
CA ALA A 119 -9.43 -13.54 -6.39
C ALA A 119 -8.50 -13.14 -5.25
N VAL A 120 -7.40 -12.43 -5.53
CA VAL A 120 -6.49 -11.96 -4.48
C VAL A 120 -7.21 -10.98 -3.55
N VAL A 121 -7.90 -9.99 -4.12
CA VAL A 121 -8.61 -9.00 -3.32
C VAL A 121 -9.68 -9.67 -2.47
N GLU A 122 -10.46 -10.58 -3.06
CA GLU A 122 -11.52 -11.27 -2.33
C GLU A 122 -10.98 -12.10 -1.17
N ARG A 123 -9.86 -12.78 -1.38
CA ARG A 123 -9.25 -13.61 -0.34
C ARG A 123 -8.80 -12.78 0.85
N PHE A 124 -8.15 -11.65 0.59
CA PHE A 124 -7.72 -10.77 1.68
C PHE A 124 -8.91 -10.07 2.35
N ALA A 125 -9.91 -9.66 1.56
CA ALA A 125 -11.11 -9.04 2.14
C ALA A 125 -11.86 -10.01 3.06
N ASP A 126 -11.88 -11.30 2.73
CA ASP A 126 -12.52 -12.31 3.59
C ASP A 126 -11.77 -12.49 4.89
N ARG A 127 -10.45 -12.35 4.89
CA ARG A 127 -9.65 -12.44 6.11
C ARG A 127 -9.75 -11.20 6.98
N TRP A 128 -10.06 -10.06 6.38
CA TRP A 128 -10.14 -8.77 7.07
C TRP A 128 -11.50 -8.12 6.83
N PRO A 129 -12.57 -8.73 7.35
CA PRO A 129 -13.91 -8.22 7.06
C PRO A 129 -14.14 -6.83 7.66
N ALA A 130 -14.86 -6.01 6.92
CA ALA A 130 -15.22 -4.68 7.40
C ALA A 130 -16.12 -4.81 8.63
N PRO A 131 -16.02 -3.87 9.60
CA PRO A 131 -16.91 -3.89 10.75
C PRO A 131 -18.35 -3.73 10.30
N PRO A 132 -19.32 -4.28 11.07
CA PRO A 132 -20.72 -4.07 10.75
C PRO A 132 -21.07 -2.58 10.73
N ALA A 133 -21.97 -2.21 9.85
CA ALA A 133 -22.47 -0.84 9.80
C ALA A 133 -23.28 -0.54 11.07
N HIS A 134 -23.16 0.67 11.54
CA HIS A 134 -23.88 1.13 12.73
C HIS A 134 -25.03 2.03 12.37
#